data_ba418778004fb7208b019f95c9836aad
#
_entry.id   ba418778004fb7208b019f95c9836aad
#
_cell.length_a   1.000
_cell.length_b   1.000
_cell.length_c   1.000
_cell.angle_alpha   90.00
_cell.angle_beta   90.00
_cell.angle_gamma   90.00
#
_symmetry.space_group_name_H-M   'P 1'
#
loop_
_entity.id
_entity.type
_entity.pdbx_description
1 polymer ?
#
loop_
_entity_poly.entity_id
_entity_poly.type
_entity_poly.pdbx_seq_one_letter_code
_entity_poly.pdbx_strand_id
1 'polypeptide(L)'
;IAGVAVLSTVFALSDSTAEGLEAVESGSSGLTFIHLTALFASMGTAGWIIGSIFFLAMSFAALTSMVSTFQACVVNFVDMGWERKEAVRYIALAVALAGIPSAVSLEFLDNQDFVWGTGLIVSGLMVAVVVMRFGVSDFRNNLINTKYADLQIGKWWEYLIKYVFPLEFIAVFGFFIYEKLQDQSNSPIEGMGLGLFTIITMVLQWAIILVIFIFFLNNKVADSVKKGPVSDGNFDDDVLEAESV
;
A
#
# COMPACT_ATOMS: atom_id res chain seq x y z
N ILE A 1 15.47 8.92 -0.18
CA ILE A 1 16.65 9.03 0.69
C ILE A 1 17.11 7.63 1.15
N ALA A 2 16.22 6.80 1.72
CA ALA A 2 16.58 5.47 2.21
C ALA A 2 17.19 4.56 1.12
N GLY A 3 16.57 4.51 -0.07
CA GLY A 3 17.09 3.73 -1.20
C GLY A 3 18.48 4.16 -1.63
N VAL A 4 18.75 5.45 -1.69
CA VAL A 4 20.09 5.97 -2.02
C VAL A 4 21.11 5.55 -0.95
N ALA A 5 20.76 5.65 0.34
CA ALA A 5 21.66 5.25 1.42
C ALA A 5 21.95 3.74 1.37
N VAL A 6 20.94 2.90 1.21
CA VAL A 6 21.13 1.44 1.15
C VAL A 6 21.94 1.03 -0.07
N LEU A 7 21.59 1.50 -1.26
CA LEU A 7 22.31 1.17 -2.49
C LEU A 7 23.75 1.66 -2.46
N SER A 8 23.99 2.91 -2.01
CA SER A 8 25.36 3.44 -1.88
C SER A 8 26.20 2.58 -0.94
N THR A 9 25.60 2.09 0.16
CA THR A 9 26.30 1.24 1.12
C THR A 9 26.63 -0.12 0.52
N VAL A 10 25.69 -0.75 -0.19
CA VAL A 10 25.90 -2.04 -0.84
C VAL A 10 27.02 -1.95 -1.88
N PHE A 11 26.94 -0.98 -2.80
CA PHE A 11 27.98 -0.82 -3.82
C PHE A 11 29.35 -0.39 -3.25
N ALA A 12 29.38 0.34 -2.14
CA ALA A 12 30.64 0.73 -1.49
C ALA A 12 31.35 -0.46 -0.81
N LEU A 13 30.63 -1.52 -0.50
CA LEU A 13 31.13 -2.69 0.21
C LEU A 13 31.28 -3.94 -0.67
N SER A 14 30.73 -3.91 -1.87
CA SER A 14 30.92 -4.96 -2.86
C SER A 14 32.33 -4.87 -3.44
N ASP A 15 32.99 -6.02 -3.58
CA ASP A 15 34.33 -6.12 -4.18
C ASP A 15 34.31 -5.82 -5.69
N SER A 16 33.12 -5.90 -6.31
CA SER A 16 32.91 -5.60 -7.73
C SER A 16 31.53 -5.04 -7.99
N THR A 17 31.39 -4.31 -9.11
CA THR A 17 30.07 -3.84 -9.58
C THR A 17 29.10 -5.02 -9.87
N ALA A 18 29.62 -6.15 -10.29
CA ALA A 18 28.81 -7.36 -10.56
C ALA A 18 28.17 -7.90 -9.26
N GLU A 19 28.93 -7.96 -8.17
CA GLU A 19 28.44 -8.38 -6.86
C GLU A 19 27.41 -7.39 -6.30
N GLY A 20 27.63 -6.09 -6.49
CA GLY A 20 26.64 -5.06 -6.13
C GLY A 20 25.33 -5.19 -6.90
N LEU A 21 25.39 -5.54 -8.17
CA LEU A 21 24.20 -5.81 -9.00
C LEU A 21 23.47 -7.08 -8.55
N GLU A 22 24.20 -8.18 -8.28
CA GLU A 22 23.61 -9.41 -7.73
C GLU A 22 22.88 -9.16 -6.41
N ALA A 23 23.47 -8.32 -5.52
CA ALA A 23 22.84 -7.91 -4.29
C ALA A 23 21.50 -7.16 -4.55
N VAL A 24 21.46 -6.29 -5.55
CA VAL A 24 20.21 -5.58 -5.93
C VAL A 24 19.18 -6.52 -6.54
N GLU A 25 19.61 -7.48 -7.37
CA GLU A 25 18.74 -8.50 -7.97
C GLU A 25 18.12 -9.46 -6.95
N SER A 26 18.70 -9.58 -5.75
CA SER A 26 18.13 -10.37 -4.64
C SER A 26 16.81 -9.80 -4.10
N GLY A 27 16.39 -8.64 -4.59
CA GLY A 27 15.17 -7.95 -4.17
C GLY A 27 15.28 -7.28 -2.79
N SER A 28 14.20 -6.66 -2.36
CA SER A 28 14.16 -5.92 -1.09
C SER A 28 14.43 -6.79 0.14
N SER A 29 13.92 -8.01 0.13
CA SER A 29 14.11 -8.98 1.22
C SER A 29 15.55 -9.46 1.28
N GLY A 30 16.14 -9.86 0.15
CA GLY A 30 17.53 -10.29 0.07
C GLY A 30 18.50 -9.16 0.45
N LEU A 31 18.28 -7.97 -0.09
CA LEU A 31 19.08 -6.80 0.21
C LEU A 31 19.09 -6.49 1.71
N THR A 32 17.93 -6.52 2.36
CA THR A 32 17.78 -6.15 3.77
C THR A 32 18.27 -7.25 4.72
N PHE A 33 17.85 -8.49 4.50
CA PHE A 33 18.09 -9.57 5.47
C PHE A 33 19.36 -10.37 5.20
N ILE A 34 19.91 -10.34 3.98
CA ILE A 34 21.15 -11.03 3.64
C ILE A 34 22.29 -10.02 3.61
N HIS A 35 22.24 -9.06 2.68
CA HIS A 35 23.37 -8.17 2.42
C HIS A 35 23.63 -7.17 3.56
N LEU A 36 22.60 -6.48 4.08
CA LEU A 36 22.80 -5.57 5.23
C LEU A 36 23.20 -6.32 6.50
N THR A 37 22.69 -7.54 6.70
CA THR A 37 23.09 -8.36 7.85
C THR A 37 24.56 -8.79 7.74
N ALA A 38 25.02 -9.20 6.56
CA ALA A 38 26.41 -9.50 6.30
C ALA A 38 27.32 -8.29 6.53
N LEU A 39 26.86 -7.11 6.10
CA LEU A 39 27.55 -5.84 6.36
C LEU A 39 27.74 -5.61 7.86
N PHE A 40 26.65 -5.66 8.65
CA PHE A 40 26.76 -5.47 10.10
C PHE A 40 27.67 -6.51 10.74
N ALA A 41 27.65 -7.75 10.27
CA ALA A 41 28.56 -8.79 10.75
C ALA A 41 30.04 -8.46 10.48
N SER A 42 30.37 -7.84 9.32
CA SER A 42 31.73 -7.46 8.97
C SER A 42 32.31 -6.32 9.85
N MET A 43 31.43 -5.51 10.45
CA MET A 43 31.82 -4.42 11.36
C MET A 43 32.18 -4.88 12.78
N GLY A 44 32.15 -6.18 13.07
CA GLY A 44 32.44 -6.72 14.39
C GLY A 44 31.46 -6.27 15.48
N THR A 45 31.98 -5.96 16.68
CA THR A 45 31.13 -5.60 17.85
C THR A 45 30.28 -4.34 17.58
N ALA A 46 30.80 -3.36 16.87
CA ALA A 46 30.02 -2.16 16.51
C ALA A 46 28.84 -2.51 15.60
N GLY A 47 29.04 -3.42 14.66
CA GLY A 47 28.00 -3.89 13.76
C GLY A 47 26.85 -4.61 14.48
N TRP A 48 27.15 -5.36 15.53
CA TRP A 48 26.11 -5.98 16.37
C TRP A 48 25.18 -4.94 17.01
N ILE A 49 25.73 -3.87 17.54
CA ILE A 49 24.92 -2.81 18.16
C ILE A 49 24.13 -2.05 17.10
N ILE A 50 24.78 -1.62 16.01
CA ILE A 50 24.13 -0.86 14.94
C ILE A 50 23.04 -1.70 14.27
N GLY A 51 23.33 -2.95 13.94
CA GLY A 51 22.36 -3.88 13.35
C GLY A 51 21.17 -4.13 14.24
N SER A 52 21.37 -4.31 15.54
CA SER A 52 20.26 -4.47 16.49
C SER A 52 19.36 -3.26 16.55
N ILE A 53 19.92 -2.05 16.59
CA ILE A 53 19.17 -0.79 16.56
C ILE A 53 18.43 -0.64 15.23
N PHE A 54 19.07 -0.95 14.12
CA PHE A 54 18.49 -0.88 12.78
C PHE A 54 17.25 -1.80 12.66
N PHE A 55 17.38 -3.08 13.01
CA PHE A 55 16.25 -4.02 12.93
C PHE A 55 15.15 -3.72 13.94
N LEU A 56 15.49 -3.19 15.11
CA LEU A 56 14.50 -2.71 16.07
C LEU A 56 13.72 -1.51 15.51
N ALA A 57 14.40 -0.52 14.96
CA ALA A 57 13.78 0.64 14.33
C ALA A 57 12.89 0.24 13.14
N MET A 58 13.36 -0.69 12.29
CA MET A 58 12.58 -1.24 11.19
C MET A 58 11.32 -1.99 11.69
N SER A 59 11.42 -2.74 12.79
CA SER A 59 10.28 -3.41 13.40
C SER A 59 9.23 -2.41 13.90
N PHE A 60 9.63 -1.32 14.55
CA PHE A 60 8.72 -0.26 14.96
C PHE A 60 8.08 0.45 13.77
N ALA A 61 8.84 0.72 12.71
CA ALA A 61 8.31 1.31 11.49
C ALA A 61 7.25 0.41 10.83
N ALA A 62 7.50 -0.90 10.77
CA ALA A 62 6.55 -1.87 10.25
C ALA A 62 5.27 -1.95 11.11
N LEU A 63 5.42 -1.96 12.44
CA LEU A 63 4.28 -1.95 13.37
C LEU A 63 3.41 -0.71 13.22
N THR A 64 3.99 0.48 13.11
CA THR A 64 3.22 1.73 12.93
C THR A 64 2.46 1.73 11.61
N SER A 65 3.07 1.26 10.52
CA SER A 65 2.41 1.12 9.22
C SER A 65 1.28 0.10 9.28
N MET A 66 1.51 -1.04 9.93
CA MET A 66 0.49 -2.07 10.10
C MET A 66 -0.71 -1.55 10.90
N VAL A 67 -0.50 -0.81 11.99
CA VAL A 67 -1.57 -0.22 12.79
C VAL A 67 -2.40 0.77 11.97
N SER A 68 -1.77 1.60 11.15
CA SER A 68 -2.46 2.57 10.30
C SER A 68 -3.34 1.88 9.25
N THR A 69 -2.80 0.86 8.55
CA THR A 69 -3.56 0.10 7.56
C THR A 69 -4.70 -0.69 8.20
N PHE A 70 -4.44 -1.30 9.36
CA PHE A 70 -5.46 -2.00 10.14
C PHE A 70 -6.60 -1.06 10.56
N GLN A 71 -6.27 0.14 11.05
CA GLN A 71 -7.26 1.16 11.42
C GLN A 71 -8.12 1.58 10.22
N ALA A 72 -7.53 1.75 9.04
CA ALA A 72 -8.28 2.05 7.83
C ALA A 72 -9.32 0.96 7.49
N CYS A 73 -8.96 -0.32 7.67
CA CYS A 73 -9.92 -1.42 7.53
C CYS A 73 -11.03 -1.33 8.59
N VAL A 74 -10.68 -1.11 9.86
CA VAL A 74 -11.66 -1.03 10.97
C VAL A 74 -12.67 0.08 10.72
N VAL A 75 -12.23 1.27 10.31
CA VAL A 75 -13.14 2.41 10.05
C VAL A 75 -14.17 2.05 8.99
N ASN A 76 -13.79 1.38 7.90
CA ASN A 76 -14.75 0.97 6.88
C ASN A 76 -15.86 0.05 7.41
N PHE A 77 -15.55 -0.85 8.36
CA PHE A 77 -16.57 -1.72 8.97
C PHE A 77 -17.44 -0.98 10.00
N VAL A 78 -16.85 -0.03 10.73
CA VAL A 78 -17.61 0.85 11.63
C VAL A 78 -18.58 1.72 10.84
N ASP A 79 -18.16 2.28 9.71
CA ASP A 79 -19.01 3.05 8.81
C ASP A 79 -20.14 2.18 8.20
N MET A 80 -19.94 0.86 8.11
CA MET A 80 -20.98 -0.10 7.75
C MET A 80 -21.93 -0.47 8.92
N GLY A 81 -21.78 0.16 10.08
CA GLY A 81 -22.64 -0.04 11.25
C GLY A 81 -22.19 -1.16 12.21
N TRP A 82 -20.94 -1.59 12.13
CA TRP A 82 -20.40 -2.55 13.10
C TRP A 82 -19.94 -1.85 14.36
N GLU A 83 -20.14 -2.48 15.52
CA GLU A 83 -19.50 -2.02 16.74
C GLU A 83 -17.96 -2.08 16.60
N ARG A 84 -17.25 -1.00 16.96
CA ARG A 84 -15.79 -0.89 16.80
C ARG A 84 -15.03 -2.08 17.40
N LYS A 85 -15.46 -2.56 18.57
CA LYS A 85 -14.85 -3.69 19.26
C LYS A 85 -14.96 -5.00 18.48
N GLU A 86 -16.09 -5.21 17.84
CA GLU A 86 -16.33 -6.36 16.98
C GLU A 86 -15.54 -6.25 15.68
N ALA A 87 -15.56 -5.09 15.03
CA ALA A 87 -14.78 -4.83 13.83
C ALA A 87 -13.28 -5.11 14.06
N VAL A 88 -12.71 -4.57 15.15
CA VAL A 88 -11.32 -4.83 15.54
C VAL A 88 -11.04 -6.33 15.69
N ARG A 89 -11.91 -7.08 16.38
CA ARG A 89 -11.71 -8.50 16.63
C ARG A 89 -11.75 -9.32 15.34
N TYR A 90 -12.76 -9.13 14.52
CA TYR A 90 -12.93 -9.90 13.28
C TYR A 90 -11.86 -9.57 12.24
N ILE A 91 -11.51 -8.29 12.11
CA ILE A 91 -10.45 -7.87 11.18
C ILE A 91 -9.09 -8.38 11.65
N ALA A 92 -8.79 -8.31 12.96
CA ALA A 92 -7.54 -8.85 13.50
C ALA A 92 -7.42 -10.36 13.22
N LEU A 93 -8.50 -11.12 13.43
CA LEU A 93 -8.51 -12.55 13.12
C LEU A 93 -8.34 -12.79 11.61
N ALA A 94 -9.05 -12.07 10.77
CA ALA A 94 -8.97 -12.20 9.32
C ALA A 94 -7.55 -11.88 8.79
N VAL A 95 -6.95 -10.79 9.27
CA VAL A 95 -5.59 -10.39 8.89
C VAL A 95 -4.55 -11.41 9.38
N ALA A 96 -4.70 -11.91 10.62
CA ALA A 96 -3.82 -12.94 11.15
C ALA A 96 -3.88 -14.23 10.31
N LEU A 97 -5.09 -14.71 10.00
CA LEU A 97 -5.26 -15.91 9.17
C LEU A 97 -4.76 -15.72 7.73
N ALA A 98 -5.06 -14.58 7.11
CA ALA A 98 -4.62 -14.25 5.76
C ALA A 98 -3.09 -14.04 5.67
N GLY A 99 -2.45 -13.64 6.77
CA GLY A 99 -1.01 -13.45 6.84
C GLY A 99 -0.19 -14.74 7.01
N ILE A 100 -0.81 -15.84 7.45
CA ILE A 100 -0.09 -17.12 7.66
C ILE A 100 0.65 -17.59 6.40
N PRO A 101 0.06 -17.66 5.21
CA PRO A 101 0.77 -18.08 4.01
C PRO A 101 2.01 -17.23 3.70
N SER A 102 1.89 -15.90 3.85
CA SER A 102 3.01 -14.98 3.66
C SER A 102 4.11 -15.12 4.72
N ALA A 103 3.76 -15.54 5.93
CA ALA A 103 4.74 -15.79 7.01
C ALA A 103 5.51 -17.10 6.83
N VAL A 104 4.93 -18.06 6.12
CA VAL A 104 5.51 -19.42 5.93
C VAL A 104 6.28 -19.53 4.61
N SER A 105 5.88 -18.77 3.57
CA SER A 105 6.47 -18.84 2.24
C SER A 105 6.89 -17.45 1.75
N LEU A 106 8.18 -17.27 1.51
CA LEU A 106 8.73 -16.05 0.92
C LEU A 106 8.19 -15.83 -0.50
N GLU A 107 8.08 -16.91 -1.30
CA GLU A 107 7.54 -16.84 -2.64
C GLU A 107 6.07 -16.38 -2.66
N PHE A 108 5.27 -16.79 -1.68
CA PHE A 108 3.91 -16.29 -1.51
C PHE A 108 3.90 -14.81 -1.11
N LEU A 109 4.77 -14.40 -0.20
CA LEU A 109 4.92 -13.00 0.20
C LEU A 109 5.27 -12.11 -1.01
N ASP A 110 6.27 -12.52 -1.80
CA ASP A 110 6.72 -11.80 -2.99
C ASP A 110 5.60 -11.72 -4.06
N ASN A 111 4.82 -12.80 -4.23
CA ASN A 111 3.65 -12.77 -5.11
C ASN A 111 2.59 -11.78 -4.63
N GLN A 112 2.30 -11.74 -3.33
CA GLN A 112 1.35 -10.76 -2.77
C GLN A 112 1.86 -9.32 -2.94
N ASP A 113 3.15 -9.07 -2.71
CA ASP A 113 3.77 -7.76 -2.94
C ASP A 113 3.67 -7.34 -4.41
N PHE A 114 3.98 -8.24 -5.34
CA PHE A 114 3.82 -8.01 -6.78
C PHE A 114 2.38 -7.66 -7.17
N VAL A 115 1.41 -8.46 -6.75
CA VAL A 115 0.00 -8.31 -7.14
C VAL A 115 -0.64 -7.08 -6.51
N TRP A 116 -0.47 -6.90 -5.19
CA TRP A 116 -1.15 -5.84 -4.46
C TRP A 116 -0.35 -4.54 -4.43
N GLY A 117 0.97 -4.59 -4.53
CA GLY A 117 1.81 -3.42 -4.75
C GLY A 117 1.45 -2.73 -6.07
N THR A 118 1.27 -3.49 -7.15
CA THR A 118 0.76 -2.96 -8.42
C THR A 118 -0.69 -2.48 -8.29
N GLY A 119 -1.51 -3.17 -7.49
CA GLY A 119 -2.89 -2.78 -7.17
C GLY A 119 -3.00 -1.40 -6.51
N LEU A 120 -1.99 -0.97 -5.74
CA LEU A 120 -1.95 0.38 -5.16
C LEU A 120 -1.95 1.49 -6.23
N ILE A 121 -1.23 1.30 -7.32
CA ILE A 121 -1.20 2.25 -8.44
C ILE A 121 -2.60 2.40 -9.04
N VAL A 122 -3.30 1.27 -9.25
CA VAL A 122 -4.66 1.25 -9.77
C VAL A 122 -5.66 1.87 -8.78
N SER A 123 -5.52 1.61 -7.48
CA SER A 123 -6.37 2.20 -6.45
C SER A 123 -6.21 3.73 -6.39
N GLY A 124 -4.99 4.24 -6.55
CA GLY A 124 -4.72 5.66 -6.67
C GLY A 124 -5.47 6.30 -7.84
N LEU A 125 -5.47 5.65 -9.01
CA LEU A 125 -6.28 6.11 -10.15
C LEU A 125 -7.77 6.11 -9.84
N MET A 126 -8.29 5.07 -9.17
CA MET A 126 -9.70 5.02 -8.79
C MET A 126 -10.10 6.19 -7.88
N VAL A 127 -9.27 6.54 -6.89
CA VAL A 127 -9.48 7.71 -6.04
C VAL A 127 -9.49 9.00 -6.87
N ALA A 128 -8.54 9.17 -7.78
CA ALA A 128 -8.50 10.35 -8.67
C ALA A 128 -9.76 10.44 -9.55
N VAL A 129 -10.26 9.31 -10.08
CA VAL A 129 -11.51 9.27 -10.86
C VAL A 129 -12.71 9.68 -10.00
N VAL A 130 -12.79 9.23 -8.74
CA VAL A 130 -13.85 9.65 -7.82
C VAL A 130 -13.81 11.15 -7.60
N VAL A 131 -12.64 11.72 -7.33
CA VAL A 131 -12.46 13.18 -7.17
C VAL A 131 -12.84 13.94 -8.44
N MET A 132 -12.47 13.42 -9.63
CA MET A 132 -12.84 14.01 -10.90
C MET A 132 -14.36 13.98 -11.13
N ARG A 133 -15.04 12.90 -10.74
CA ARG A 133 -16.50 12.77 -10.83
C ARG A 133 -17.26 13.64 -9.85
N PHE A 134 -16.72 13.84 -8.66
CA PHE A 134 -17.27 14.77 -7.67
C PHE A 134 -17.20 16.24 -8.15
N GLY A 135 -16.21 16.54 -8.97
CA GLY A 135 -15.86 17.89 -9.39
C GLY A 135 -14.62 18.38 -8.65
N VAL A 136 -13.47 18.42 -9.35
CA VAL A 136 -12.17 18.72 -8.73
C VAL A 136 -12.15 20.07 -8.05
N SER A 137 -12.80 21.09 -8.64
CA SER A 137 -12.94 22.42 -8.05
C SER A 137 -13.78 22.40 -6.77
N ASP A 138 -14.90 21.68 -6.79
CA ASP A 138 -15.81 21.58 -5.65
C ASP A 138 -15.16 20.78 -4.52
N PHE A 139 -14.46 19.72 -4.86
CA PHE A 139 -13.67 18.94 -3.90
C PHE A 139 -12.61 19.80 -3.22
N ARG A 140 -11.83 20.58 -4.01
CA ARG A 140 -10.81 21.47 -3.47
C ARG A 140 -11.41 22.56 -2.56
N ASN A 141 -12.50 23.21 -2.99
CA ASN A 141 -13.05 24.35 -2.26
C ASN A 141 -13.84 23.92 -1.01
N ASN A 142 -14.56 22.79 -1.07
CA ASN A 142 -15.49 22.40 -0.02
C ASN A 142 -14.88 21.40 0.98
N LEU A 143 -13.92 20.57 0.54
CA LEU A 143 -13.36 19.52 1.39
C LEU A 143 -11.90 19.76 1.76
N ILE A 144 -11.11 20.42 0.90
CA ILE A 144 -9.70 20.69 1.20
C ILE A 144 -9.54 22.09 1.81
N ASN A 145 -10.02 23.13 1.11
CA ASN A 145 -9.89 24.52 1.52
C ASN A 145 -11.03 24.95 2.45
N THR A 146 -11.26 24.17 3.49
CA THR A 146 -12.27 24.51 4.51
C THR A 146 -11.82 25.70 5.34
N LYS A 147 -12.75 26.32 6.08
CA LYS A 147 -12.45 27.44 7.01
C LYS A 147 -11.46 27.06 8.14
N TYR A 148 -11.28 25.77 8.39
CA TYR A 148 -10.38 25.22 9.41
C TYR A 148 -9.03 24.77 8.86
N ALA A 149 -8.81 24.88 7.53
CA ALA A 149 -7.56 24.48 6.92
C ALA A 149 -6.47 25.54 7.16
N ASP A 150 -5.38 25.14 7.79
CA ASP A 150 -4.21 25.99 8.02
C ASP A 150 -3.52 26.42 6.72
N LEU A 151 -3.57 25.58 5.69
CA LEU A 151 -3.02 25.82 4.37
C LEU A 151 -4.07 25.66 3.30
N GLN A 152 -4.23 26.70 2.49
CA GLN A 152 -5.11 26.66 1.34
C GLN A 152 -4.36 26.25 0.06
N ILE A 153 -4.90 25.26 -0.64
CA ILE A 153 -4.32 24.73 -1.86
C ILE A 153 -4.84 25.52 -3.07
N GLY A 154 -3.91 26.02 -3.90
CA GLY A 154 -4.20 26.75 -5.10
C GLY A 154 -4.77 25.89 -6.25
N LYS A 155 -5.15 26.55 -7.36
CA LYS A 155 -5.71 25.88 -8.54
C LYS A 155 -4.76 24.93 -9.24
N TRP A 156 -3.45 25.00 -8.98
CA TRP A 156 -2.45 24.07 -9.52
C TRP A 156 -2.78 22.60 -9.20
N TRP A 157 -3.38 22.35 -8.04
CA TRP A 157 -3.81 21.03 -7.62
C TRP A 157 -4.88 20.43 -8.54
N GLU A 158 -5.80 21.27 -9.06
CA GLU A 158 -6.82 20.83 -10.00
C GLU A 158 -6.21 20.34 -11.32
N TYR A 159 -5.18 21.03 -11.82
CA TYR A 159 -4.45 20.61 -13.02
C TYR A 159 -3.68 19.31 -12.77
N LEU A 160 -3.10 19.17 -11.59
CA LEU A 160 -2.38 17.97 -11.18
C LEU A 160 -3.32 16.75 -11.21
N ILE A 161 -4.47 16.82 -10.58
CA ILE A 161 -5.43 15.71 -10.54
C ILE A 161 -6.05 15.43 -11.92
N LYS A 162 -6.37 16.46 -12.71
CA LYS A 162 -7.04 16.28 -14.00
C LYS A 162 -6.14 15.76 -15.10
N TYR A 163 -4.88 16.18 -15.12
CA TYR A 163 -4.00 15.95 -16.26
C TYR A 163 -2.70 15.23 -15.90
N VAL A 164 -1.99 15.70 -14.87
CA VAL A 164 -0.66 15.17 -14.54
C VAL A 164 -0.79 13.74 -14.00
N PHE A 165 -1.66 13.53 -13.05
CA PHE A 165 -1.83 12.23 -12.43
C PHE A 165 -2.30 11.13 -13.41
N PRO A 166 -3.32 11.32 -14.26
CA PRO A 166 -3.68 10.32 -15.28
C PRO A 166 -2.57 10.06 -16.30
N LEU A 167 -1.81 11.08 -16.68
CA LEU A 167 -0.68 10.92 -17.60
C LEU A 167 0.44 10.12 -16.95
N GLU A 168 0.77 10.42 -15.69
CA GLU A 168 1.76 9.69 -14.90
C GLU A 168 1.33 8.22 -14.73
N PHE A 169 0.07 8.00 -14.41
CA PHE A 169 -0.48 6.63 -14.33
C PHE A 169 -0.29 5.86 -15.64
N ILE A 170 -0.65 6.45 -16.78
CA ILE A 170 -0.50 5.80 -18.09
C ILE A 170 0.98 5.52 -18.37
N ALA A 171 1.88 6.45 -18.05
CA ALA A 171 3.32 6.27 -18.28
C ALA A 171 3.89 5.16 -17.39
N VAL A 172 3.64 5.20 -16.08
CA VAL A 172 4.21 4.25 -15.10
C VAL A 172 3.58 2.87 -15.27
N PHE A 173 2.26 2.79 -15.31
CA PHE A 173 1.56 1.51 -15.44
C PHE A 173 1.74 0.90 -16.83
N GLY A 174 1.75 1.73 -17.88
CA GLY A 174 2.03 1.30 -19.24
C GLY A 174 3.45 0.75 -19.39
N PHE A 175 4.44 1.40 -18.79
CA PHE A 175 5.83 0.90 -18.76
C PHE A 175 5.94 -0.42 -18.00
N PHE A 176 5.29 -0.54 -16.85
CA PHE A 176 5.23 -1.79 -16.09
C PHE A 176 4.64 -2.94 -16.92
N ILE A 177 3.51 -2.71 -17.60
CA ILE A 177 2.89 -3.72 -18.46
C ILE A 177 3.83 -4.10 -19.63
N TYR A 178 4.46 -3.09 -20.26
CA TYR A 178 5.41 -3.31 -21.35
C TYR A 178 6.60 -4.19 -20.89
N GLU A 179 7.20 -3.87 -19.76
CA GLU A 179 8.31 -4.62 -19.16
C GLU A 179 7.91 -6.08 -18.89
N LYS A 180 6.76 -6.29 -18.26
CA LYS A 180 6.26 -7.63 -17.96
C LYS A 180 5.91 -8.45 -19.20
N LEU A 181 5.42 -7.82 -20.26
CA LEU A 181 5.19 -8.52 -21.52
C LEU A 181 6.49 -8.92 -22.22
N GLN A 182 7.54 -8.13 -22.10
CA GLN A 182 8.87 -8.49 -22.60
C GLN A 182 9.48 -9.68 -21.85
N ASP A 183 9.40 -9.66 -20.52
CA ASP A 183 9.82 -10.76 -19.66
C ASP A 183 9.15 -12.08 -20.05
N GLN A 184 7.83 -12.07 -20.21
CA GLN A 184 7.02 -13.24 -20.55
C GLN A 184 7.28 -13.76 -21.96
N SER A 185 7.68 -12.90 -22.90
CA SER A 185 8.01 -13.30 -24.26
C SER A 185 9.30 -14.11 -24.35
N ASN A 186 10.20 -13.93 -23.38
CA ASN A 186 11.49 -14.62 -23.33
C ASN A 186 11.42 -16.00 -22.66
N SER A 187 10.32 -16.32 -21.97
CA SER A 187 10.09 -17.60 -21.29
C SER A 187 8.81 -18.27 -21.80
N PRO A 188 8.89 -19.19 -22.80
CA PRO A 188 7.71 -19.79 -23.45
C PRO A 188 6.75 -20.50 -22.49
N ILE A 189 7.22 -21.04 -21.37
CA ILE A 189 6.39 -21.72 -20.37
C ILE A 189 5.71 -20.68 -19.45
N GLU A 190 6.42 -19.65 -19.06
CA GLU A 190 5.90 -18.53 -18.29
C GLU A 190 5.06 -17.60 -19.17
N GLY A 191 5.39 -17.48 -20.46
CA GLY A 191 4.63 -16.73 -21.46
C GLY A 191 3.20 -17.24 -21.68
N MET A 192 2.86 -18.47 -21.27
CA MET A 192 1.48 -18.97 -21.24
C MET A 192 0.66 -18.45 -20.04
N GLY A 193 1.24 -17.60 -19.20
CA GLY A 193 0.50 -16.76 -18.26
C GLY A 193 0.07 -17.38 -16.95
N LEU A 194 0.55 -18.59 -16.64
CA LEU A 194 0.21 -19.28 -15.38
C LEU A 194 1.30 -19.21 -14.31
N GLY A 195 2.37 -18.45 -14.56
CA GLY A 195 3.42 -18.19 -13.57
C GLY A 195 2.94 -17.28 -12.44
N LEU A 196 3.56 -17.39 -11.28
CA LEU A 196 3.20 -16.62 -10.08
C LEU A 196 3.31 -15.08 -10.25
N PHE A 197 4.24 -14.63 -11.10
CA PHE A 197 4.54 -13.22 -11.31
C PHE A 197 4.11 -12.71 -12.69
N THR A 198 3.03 -13.28 -13.26
CA THR A 198 2.52 -12.90 -14.57
C THR A 198 1.36 -11.92 -14.49
N ILE A 199 1.14 -11.15 -15.55
CA ILE A 199 0.00 -10.23 -15.67
C ILE A 199 -1.33 -10.98 -15.53
N ILE A 200 -1.43 -12.19 -16.10
CA ILE A 200 -2.67 -13.00 -16.04
C ILE A 200 -2.98 -13.39 -14.59
N THR A 201 -1.99 -13.87 -13.85
CA THR A 201 -2.17 -14.24 -12.43
C THR A 201 -2.57 -13.04 -11.58
N MET A 202 -1.96 -11.89 -11.81
CA MET A 202 -2.33 -10.62 -11.18
C MET A 202 -3.78 -10.24 -11.48
N VAL A 203 -4.17 -10.24 -12.75
CA VAL A 203 -5.54 -9.89 -13.18
C VAL A 203 -6.56 -10.89 -12.64
N LEU A 204 -6.24 -12.19 -12.60
CA LEU A 204 -7.11 -13.22 -12.02
C LEU A 204 -7.34 -12.99 -10.52
N GLN A 205 -6.31 -12.68 -9.75
CA GLN A 205 -6.47 -12.38 -8.32
C GLN A 205 -7.35 -11.14 -8.11
N TRP A 206 -7.15 -10.07 -8.88
CA TRP A 206 -8.00 -8.90 -8.83
C TRP A 206 -9.44 -9.20 -9.25
N ALA A 207 -9.63 -9.99 -10.31
CA ALA A 207 -10.96 -10.38 -10.77
C ALA A 207 -11.73 -11.19 -9.72
N ILE A 208 -11.06 -12.12 -9.02
CA ILE A 208 -11.67 -12.89 -7.94
C ILE A 208 -12.16 -11.96 -6.82
N ILE A 209 -11.32 -11.02 -6.37
CA ILE A 209 -11.72 -10.06 -5.34
C ILE A 209 -12.85 -9.15 -5.81
N LEU A 210 -12.81 -8.66 -7.05
CA LEU A 210 -13.88 -7.84 -7.63
C LEU A 210 -15.20 -8.62 -7.72
N VAL A 211 -15.17 -9.88 -8.12
CA VAL A 211 -16.36 -10.75 -8.17
C VAL A 211 -16.93 -10.92 -6.75
N ILE A 212 -16.09 -11.24 -5.77
CA ILE A 212 -16.52 -11.35 -4.37
C ILE A 212 -17.14 -10.03 -3.90
N PHE A 213 -16.50 -8.90 -4.18
CA PHE A 213 -17.01 -7.59 -3.79
C PHE A 213 -18.38 -7.29 -4.45
N ILE A 214 -18.49 -7.45 -5.76
CA ILE A 214 -19.71 -7.12 -6.51
C ILE A 214 -20.88 -8.00 -6.08
N PHE A 215 -20.69 -9.31 -5.97
CA PHE A 215 -21.79 -10.23 -5.72
C PHE A 215 -22.18 -10.37 -4.25
N PHE A 216 -21.22 -10.23 -3.32
CA PHE A 216 -21.47 -10.50 -1.90
C PHE A 216 -21.45 -9.24 -1.01
N LEU A 217 -20.64 -8.24 -1.36
CA LEU A 217 -20.42 -7.08 -0.50
C LEU A 217 -21.11 -5.81 -0.99
N ASN A 218 -21.23 -5.61 -2.32
CA ASN A 218 -21.70 -4.35 -2.89
C ASN A 218 -23.06 -3.90 -2.33
N ASN A 219 -24.05 -4.78 -2.27
CA ASN A 219 -25.37 -4.43 -1.76
C ASN A 219 -25.35 -4.11 -0.26
N LYS A 220 -24.56 -4.86 0.53
CA LYS A 220 -24.42 -4.60 1.97
C LYS A 220 -23.74 -3.27 2.24
N VAL A 221 -22.67 -2.96 1.48
CA VAL A 221 -21.97 -1.68 1.58
C VAL A 221 -22.89 -0.53 1.16
N ALA A 222 -23.59 -0.65 0.03
CA ALA A 222 -24.52 0.37 -0.45
C ALA A 222 -25.65 0.66 0.53
N ASP A 223 -26.20 -0.35 1.17
CA ASP A 223 -27.27 -0.20 2.17
C ASP A 223 -26.74 0.41 3.48
N SER A 224 -25.52 0.10 3.88
CA SER A 224 -24.88 0.69 5.06
C SER A 224 -24.58 2.17 4.84
N VAL A 225 -24.03 2.52 3.69
CA VAL A 225 -23.74 3.93 3.32
C VAL A 225 -25.01 4.77 3.32
N LYS A 226 -26.15 4.22 2.87
CA LYS A 226 -27.46 4.91 2.90
C LYS A 226 -27.97 5.15 4.32
N LYS A 227 -27.61 4.31 5.28
CA LYS A 227 -28.03 4.46 6.68
C LYS A 227 -27.22 5.52 7.44
N GLY A 228 -26.08 5.92 6.88
CA GLY A 228 -25.13 6.81 7.54
C GLY A 228 -24.31 6.13 8.64
N PRO A 229 -23.29 6.78 9.16
CA PRO A 229 -22.52 6.26 10.28
C PRO A 229 -23.44 6.07 11.49
N VAL A 230 -23.23 4.99 12.23
CA VAL A 230 -23.85 4.83 13.55
C VAL A 230 -23.24 5.91 14.43
N SER A 231 -24.03 6.94 14.78
CA SER A 231 -23.60 7.92 15.73
C SER A 231 -23.44 7.21 17.08
N ASP A 232 -22.20 6.91 17.45
CA ASP A 232 -21.90 6.63 18.84
C ASP A 232 -22.16 7.97 19.56
N GLY A 233 -23.29 8.08 20.27
CA GLY A 233 -23.89 9.32 20.78
C GLY A 233 -22.99 10.23 21.64
N ASN A 234 -21.69 10.06 21.60
CA ASN A 234 -20.69 10.88 22.26
C ASN A 234 -20.01 11.94 21.35
N PHE A 235 -20.14 11.83 20.01
CA PHE A 235 -19.41 12.76 19.14
C PHE A 235 -20.18 14.05 18.87
N ASP A 236 -21.51 14.00 18.92
CA ASP A 236 -22.36 15.17 18.69
C ASP A 236 -22.46 16.05 19.94
N ASP A 237 -22.38 15.49 21.15
CA ASP A 237 -22.43 16.24 22.38
C ASP A 237 -21.17 17.09 22.59
N ASP A 238 -19.99 16.59 22.28
CA ASP A 238 -18.71 17.31 22.39
C ASP A 238 -18.58 18.45 21.36
N VAL A 239 -19.19 18.30 20.16
CA VAL A 239 -19.18 19.35 19.13
C VAL A 239 -20.18 20.47 19.46
N LEU A 240 -21.34 20.14 20.02
CA LEU A 240 -22.36 21.10 20.42
C LEU A 240 -21.94 21.89 21.65
N GLU A 241 -21.20 21.31 22.60
CA GLU A 241 -20.60 22.06 23.73
C GLU A 241 -19.50 23.00 23.27
N ALA A 242 -18.71 22.64 22.26
CA ALA A 242 -17.65 23.50 21.70
C ALA A 242 -18.20 24.71 20.91
N GLU A 243 -19.39 24.59 20.31
CA GLU A 243 -20.06 25.73 19.64
C GLU A 243 -20.82 26.69 20.62
N SER A 244 -20.98 26.28 21.87
CA SER A 244 -21.72 27.10 22.90
C SER A 244 -20.80 27.95 23.78
N VAL A 245 -19.49 27.92 23.61
CA VAL A 245 -18.47 28.74 24.30
C VAL A 245 -17.86 29.73 23.31
#